data_c0cfdd53521843fb60fd83d6039aae61
#
_entry.id   c0cfdd53521843fb60fd83d6039aae61
#
_cell.length_a   1.000
_cell.length_b   1.000
_cell.length_c   1.000
_cell.angle_alpha   90.00
_cell.angle_beta   90.00
_cell.angle_gamma   90.00
#
_symmetry.space_group_name_H-M   'P 1'
#
loop_
_entity.id
_entity.type
_entity.pdbx_description
1 polymer ?
#
loop_
_entity_poly.entity_id
_entity_poly.type
_entity_poly.pdbx_seq_one_letter_code
_entity_poly.pdbx_strand_id
1 'polypeptide(L)'
;MDRVLGCVFAGAVHDYFSGMLSVRNGGASVPNLTGKYLGAPVKHFMNALALVLLVLVGVVFVISPAGLLTNLTMDNLGESMNLDRGHTLVVWTTVIFLYYIIATLIPIDKIIGRVYPLFGALLLFMSFGMFFALLFEDKALFHSVGEMSFSKFFENLHPTGLPIWPLIFVTIACGAVSGFHATQSPLMARCMENEKEGRFVFYGAMIGEGIIALIWCMVGLTFYNSPAEMNEAINMGTPSKVVYDSATQMLGYFGGILAVLGVVVLPITSGDTSFRAARLIIAEFFKIDQKNLVKRLMIAVPLFVVGFIITKLDFQVLWRYFGWANQTTAMVMLWTAAAYLYRYHKFHWICTIPAIFMTMVSATFLAYAKIGFGLAYDTAVWVGVGLTALATVCFFTMLKPIADGDPDSETNPA
;
A
#
# COMPACT_ATOMS: atom_id res chain seq x y z
N MET A 1 -17.06 8.84 -0.53
CA MET A 1 -17.51 8.38 -1.86
C MET A 1 -16.34 7.85 -2.66
N ASP A 2 -15.24 8.58 -2.78
CA ASP A 2 -14.07 8.18 -3.58
C ASP A 2 -13.44 6.87 -3.13
N ARG A 3 -13.34 6.61 -1.82
CA ARG A 3 -12.85 5.32 -1.31
C ARG A 3 -13.75 4.15 -1.68
N VAL A 4 -15.07 4.31 -1.59
CA VAL A 4 -16.04 3.24 -1.91
C VAL A 4 -16.00 2.93 -3.41
N LEU A 5 -16.16 3.95 -4.24
CA LEU A 5 -16.14 3.79 -5.69
C LEU A 5 -14.76 3.33 -6.18
N GLY A 6 -13.69 3.93 -5.65
CA GLY A 6 -12.31 3.56 -5.98
C GLY A 6 -11.99 2.12 -5.59
N CYS A 7 -12.39 1.69 -4.38
CA CYS A 7 -12.17 0.33 -3.92
C CYS A 7 -12.93 -0.70 -4.78
N VAL A 8 -14.22 -0.47 -5.05
CA VAL A 8 -15.06 -1.44 -5.78
C VAL A 8 -14.72 -1.52 -7.26
N PHE A 9 -14.58 -0.36 -7.93
CA PHE A 9 -14.45 -0.30 -9.39
C PHE A 9 -13.00 -0.23 -9.89
N ALA A 10 -12.05 0.12 -9.05
CA ALA A 10 -10.65 0.18 -9.42
C ALA A 10 -9.79 -0.79 -8.60
N GLY A 11 -9.81 -0.72 -7.27
CA GLY A 11 -8.93 -1.50 -6.40
C GLY A 11 -9.22 -3.00 -6.42
N ALA A 12 -10.45 -3.38 -6.20
CA ALA A 12 -10.83 -4.79 -6.21
C ALA A 12 -10.68 -5.42 -7.61
N VAL A 13 -10.90 -4.64 -8.66
CA VAL A 13 -10.61 -5.04 -10.05
C VAL A 13 -9.11 -5.20 -10.26
N HIS A 14 -8.30 -4.23 -9.82
CA HIS A 14 -6.85 -4.27 -9.87
C HIS A 14 -6.30 -5.52 -9.17
N ASP A 15 -6.73 -5.78 -7.94
CA ASP A 15 -6.24 -6.90 -7.14
C ASP A 15 -6.68 -8.24 -7.73
N TYR A 16 -7.92 -8.33 -8.21
CA TYR A 16 -8.41 -9.51 -8.90
C TYR A 16 -7.55 -9.87 -10.11
N PHE A 17 -7.32 -8.91 -11.02
CA PHE A 17 -6.53 -9.19 -12.21
C PHE A 17 -5.05 -9.37 -11.90
N SER A 18 -4.49 -8.65 -10.95
CA SER A 18 -3.12 -8.85 -10.47
C SER A 18 -2.92 -10.29 -9.97
N GLY A 19 -3.82 -10.77 -9.11
CA GLY A 19 -3.76 -12.10 -8.55
C GLY A 19 -4.02 -13.18 -9.60
N MET A 20 -5.12 -13.08 -10.35
CA MET A 20 -5.50 -14.09 -11.34
C MET A 20 -4.52 -14.21 -12.50
N LEU A 21 -3.96 -13.09 -12.98
CA LEU A 21 -2.90 -13.15 -13.97
C LEU A 21 -1.65 -13.85 -13.42
N SER A 22 -1.31 -13.63 -12.16
CA SER A 22 -0.22 -14.33 -11.51
C SER A 22 -0.49 -15.83 -11.38
N VAL A 23 -1.67 -16.23 -10.92
CA VAL A 23 -2.12 -17.64 -10.83
C VAL A 23 -1.97 -18.33 -12.18
N ARG A 24 -2.53 -17.75 -13.24
CA ARG A 24 -2.52 -18.30 -14.61
C ARG A 24 -1.14 -18.28 -15.29
N ASN A 25 -0.18 -17.55 -14.73
CA ASN A 25 1.20 -17.53 -15.20
C ASN A 25 2.17 -18.17 -14.17
N GLY A 26 1.71 -19.18 -13.42
CA GLY A 26 2.55 -19.96 -12.51
C GLY A 26 3.14 -19.17 -11.34
N GLY A 27 2.43 -18.16 -10.83
CA GLY A 27 2.91 -17.29 -9.76
C GLY A 27 3.94 -16.27 -10.23
N ALA A 28 3.87 -15.83 -11.50
CA ALA A 28 4.78 -14.84 -12.07
C ALA A 28 4.71 -13.50 -11.33
N SER A 29 5.87 -12.87 -11.13
CA SER A 29 5.96 -11.53 -10.54
C SER A 29 5.34 -10.45 -11.44
N VAL A 30 4.93 -9.33 -10.84
CA VAL A 30 4.34 -8.21 -11.59
C VAL A 30 5.24 -7.71 -12.73
N PRO A 31 6.56 -7.53 -12.55
CA PRO A 31 7.42 -7.16 -13.66
C PRO A 31 7.41 -8.18 -14.81
N ASN A 32 7.31 -9.47 -14.51
CA ASN A 32 7.24 -10.50 -15.57
C ASN A 32 5.90 -10.48 -16.29
N LEU A 33 4.78 -10.31 -15.58
CA LEU A 33 3.46 -10.10 -16.18
C LEU A 33 3.44 -8.87 -17.08
N THR A 34 3.98 -7.76 -16.58
CA THR A 34 4.12 -6.51 -17.33
C THR A 34 4.96 -6.72 -18.60
N GLY A 35 6.07 -7.45 -18.49
CA GLY A 35 6.91 -7.80 -19.63
C GLY A 35 6.19 -8.65 -20.68
N LYS A 36 5.34 -9.58 -20.24
CA LYS A 36 4.56 -10.45 -21.13
C LYS A 36 3.53 -9.66 -21.96
N TYR A 37 2.85 -8.69 -21.32
CA TYR A 37 1.71 -8.01 -21.94
C TYR A 37 2.02 -6.61 -22.50
N LEU A 38 2.96 -5.87 -21.91
CA LEU A 38 3.35 -4.50 -22.31
C LEU A 38 4.78 -4.39 -22.88
N GLY A 39 5.56 -5.48 -22.84
CA GLY A 39 6.88 -5.54 -23.45
C GLY A 39 8.06 -5.24 -22.49
N ALA A 40 9.26 -5.47 -23.01
CA ALA A 40 10.50 -5.44 -22.21
C ALA A 40 10.83 -4.07 -21.58
N PRO A 41 10.65 -2.92 -22.24
CA PRO A 41 10.95 -1.62 -21.61
C PRO A 41 10.12 -1.40 -20.35
N VAL A 42 8.80 -1.69 -20.39
CA VAL A 42 7.90 -1.53 -19.26
C VAL A 42 8.22 -2.53 -18.15
N LYS A 43 8.69 -3.76 -18.49
CA LYS A 43 9.21 -4.72 -17.53
C LYS A 43 10.38 -4.16 -16.71
N HIS A 44 11.37 -3.55 -17.37
CA HIS A 44 12.53 -3.01 -16.68
C HIS A 44 12.17 -1.81 -15.80
N PHE A 45 11.31 -0.93 -16.30
CA PHE A 45 10.73 0.16 -15.49
C PHE A 45 10.01 -0.40 -14.25
N MET A 46 9.19 -1.44 -14.44
CA MET A 46 8.44 -2.06 -13.35
C MET A 46 9.34 -2.78 -12.34
N ASN A 47 10.44 -3.39 -12.76
CA ASN A 47 11.43 -3.95 -11.83
C ASN A 47 12.01 -2.88 -10.91
N ALA A 48 12.42 -1.75 -11.46
CA ALA A 48 12.97 -0.65 -10.68
C ALA A 48 11.91 -0.04 -9.75
N LEU A 49 10.71 0.24 -10.27
CA LEU A 49 9.62 0.84 -9.51
C LEU A 49 9.14 -0.06 -8.37
N ALA A 50 8.94 -1.36 -8.65
CA ALA A 50 8.51 -2.32 -7.63
C ALA A 50 9.57 -2.50 -6.54
N LEU A 51 10.87 -2.49 -6.90
CA LEU A 51 11.95 -2.56 -5.92
C LEU A 51 11.96 -1.32 -5.02
N VAL A 52 11.86 -0.12 -5.59
CA VAL A 52 11.76 1.13 -4.84
C VAL A 52 10.54 1.11 -3.92
N LEU A 53 9.37 0.76 -4.45
CA LEU A 53 8.14 0.65 -3.66
C LEU A 53 8.33 -0.29 -2.47
N LEU A 54 8.83 -1.50 -2.70
CA LEU A 54 8.95 -2.52 -1.67
C LEU A 54 9.95 -2.13 -0.57
N VAL A 55 11.04 -1.46 -0.92
CA VAL A 55 11.99 -0.92 0.08
C VAL A 55 11.34 0.19 0.89
N LEU A 56 10.64 1.13 0.24
CA LEU A 56 9.95 2.22 0.93
C LEU A 56 8.84 1.71 1.85
N VAL A 57 8.03 0.75 1.40
CA VAL A 57 7.02 0.08 2.25
C VAL A 57 7.67 -0.56 3.46
N GLY A 58 8.74 -1.35 3.23
CA GLY A 58 9.46 -2.00 4.32
C GLY A 58 9.98 -1.01 5.35
N VAL A 59 10.54 0.12 4.90
CA VAL A 59 11.06 1.18 5.78
C VAL A 59 9.95 1.88 6.56
N VAL A 60 8.86 2.27 5.90
CA VAL A 60 7.71 2.91 6.56
C VAL A 60 7.11 1.99 7.63
N PHE A 61 7.03 0.69 7.34
CA PHE A 61 6.53 -0.33 8.26
C PHE A 61 7.53 -0.74 9.36
N VAL A 62 8.74 -0.21 9.33
CA VAL A 62 9.69 -0.23 10.47
C VAL A 62 9.54 1.04 11.31
N ILE A 63 9.54 2.22 10.67
CA ILE A 63 9.54 3.50 11.40
C ILE A 63 8.25 3.67 12.22
N SER A 64 7.10 3.30 11.67
CA SER A 64 5.81 3.49 12.32
C SER A 64 5.69 2.72 13.65
N PRO A 65 5.91 1.40 13.70
CA PRO A 65 5.91 0.67 14.96
C PRO A 65 7.08 1.04 15.89
N ALA A 66 8.28 1.33 15.35
CA ALA A 66 9.41 1.77 16.18
C ALA A 66 9.10 3.10 16.88
N GLY A 67 8.44 4.04 16.19
CA GLY A 67 8.00 5.31 16.77
C GLY A 67 6.98 5.11 17.89
N LEU A 68 5.99 4.24 17.69
CA LEU A 68 4.99 3.93 18.72
C LEU A 68 5.63 3.26 19.94
N LEU A 69 6.47 2.25 19.75
CA LEU A 69 7.20 1.58 20.82
C LEU A 69 8.11 2.54 21.58
N THR A 70 8.72 3.49 20.87
CA THR A 70 9.52 4.56 21.49
C THR A 70 8.64 5.43 22.39
N ASN A 71 7.49 5.90 21.91
CA ASN A 71 6.57 6.71 22.73
C ASN A 71 6.14 5.94 23.97
N LEU A 72 5.69 4.70 23.83
CA LEU A 72 5.29 3.85 24.96
C LEU A 72 6.44 3.63 25.97
N THR A 73 7.67 3.46 25.49
CA THR A 73 8.85 3.30 26.35
C THR A 73 9.16 4.59 27.09
N MET A 74 9.10 5.74 26.40
CA MET A 74 9.34 7.05 27.00
C MET A 74 8.28 7.41 28.05
N ASP A 75 7.00 7.13 27.76
CA ASP A 75 5.89 7.44 28.66
C ASP A 75 5.93 6.60 29.96
N ASN A 76 6.41 5.36 29.88
CA ASN A 76 6.43 4.45 31.05
C ASN A 76 7.78 4.40 31.78
N LEU A 77 8.90 4.56 31.08
CA LEU A 77 10.25 4.32 31.60
C LEU A 77 11.20 5.50 31.40
N GLY A 78 10.80 6.50 30.62
CA GLY A 78 11.69 7.60 30.20
C GLY A 78 12.33 8.36 31.36
N GLU A 79 11.52 8.77 32.33
CA GLU A 79 12.01 9.50 33.51
C GLU A 79 12.80 8.59 34.47
N SER A 80 12.30 7.39 34.73
CA SER A 80 12.92 6.46 35.70
C SER A 80 14.30 5.95 35.27
N MET A 81 14.51 5.82 33.94
CA MET A 81 15.75 5.32 33.37
C MET A 81 16.59 6.41 32.67
N ASN A 82 16.16 7.67 32.71
CA ASN A 82 16.80 8.79 32.01
C ASN A 82 17.11 8.48 30.54
N LEU A 83 16.09 7.98 29.82
CA LEU A 83 16.24 7.53 28.43
C LEU A 83 16.24 8.72 27.47
N ASP A 84 17.09 8.65 26.45
CA ASP A 84 17.03 9.55 25.30
C ASP A 84 16.11 9.00 24.21
N ARG A 85 15.21 9.84 23.72
CA ARG A 85 14.23 9.47 22.70
C ARG A 85 14.88 8.99 21.39
N GLY A 86 15.96 9.67 20.99
CA GLY A 86 16.69 9.32 19.75
C GLY A 86 17.33 7.94 19.86
N HIS A 87 18.00 7.67 20.98
CA HIS A 87 18.57 6.35 21.24
C HIS A 87 17.51 5.26 21.34
N THR A 88 16.39 5.51 22.02
CA THR A 88 15.29 4.55 22.14
C THR A 88 14.69 4.20 20.77
N LEU A 89 14.53 5.20 19.89
CA LEU A 89 14.06 4.96 18.51
C LEU A 89 15.03 4.08 17.71
N VAL A 90 16.34 4.34 17.83
CA VAL A 90 17.36 3.52 17.16
C VAL A 90 17.36 2.09 17.69
N VAL A 91 17.18 1.89 19.00
CA VAL A 91 17.08 0.57 19.63
C VAL A 91 15.89 -0.21 19.03
N TRP A 92 14.70 0.38 19.05
CA TRP A 92 13.50 -0.31 18.52
C TRP A 92 13.61 -0.57 17.01
N THR A 93 14.13 0.39 16.24
CA THR A 93 14.41 0.19 14.80
C THR A 93 15.36 -0.98 14.59
N THR A 94 16.42 -1.08 15.38
CA THR A 94 17.41 -2.16 15.28
C THR A 94 16.80 -3.51 15.66
N VAL A 95 15.97 -3.56 16.70
CA VAL A 95 15.25 -4.79 17.13
C VAL A 95 14.36 -5.31 15.99
N ILE A 96 13.63 -4.42 15.31
CA ILE A 96 12.77 -4.82 14.19
C ILE A 96 13.59 -5.34 13.00
N PHE A 97 14.71 -4.70 12.67
CA PHE A 97 15.58 -5.21 11.59
C PHE A 97 16.25 -6.54 11.97
N LEU A 98 16.64 -6.74 13.22
CA LEU A 98 17.13 -8.05 13.69
C LEU A 98 16.04 -9.13 13.55
N TYR A 99 14.80 -8.80 13.88
CA TYR A 99 13.68 -9.70 13.62
C TYR A 99 13.59 -10.05 12.11
N TYR A 100 13.73 -9.08 11.19
CA TYR A 100 13.68 -9.36 9.75
C TYR A 100 14.82 -10.26 9.28
N ILE A 101 16.01 -10.11 9.85
CA ILE A 101 17.14 -11.03 9.57
C ILE A 101 16.77 -12.45 10.02
N ILE A 102 16.26 -12.60 11.26
CA ILE A 102 15.86 -13.90 11.79
C ILE A 102 14.71 -14.49 10.96
N ALA A 103 13.69 -13.68 10.63
CA ALA A 103 12.56 -14.10 9.81
C ALA A 103 13.00 -14.55 8.39
N THR A 104 14.07 -13.97 7.85
CA THR A 104 14.66 -14.40 6.57
C THR A 104 15.28 -15.81 6.66
N LEU A 105 15.75 -16.23 7.82
CA LEU A 105 16.34 -17.56 8.05
C LEU A 105 15.29 -18.66 8.20
N ILE A 106 14.10 -18.32 8.71
CA ILE A 106 13.03 -19.26 9.05
C ILE A 106 12.10 -19.46 7.84
N PRO A 107 11.67 -20.71 7.55
CA PRO A 107 10.63 -20.97 6.56
C PRO A 107 9.32 -20.30 6.98
N ILE A 108 8.80 -19.46 6.11
CA ILE A 108 7.61 -18.62 6.34
C ILE A 108 6.38 -19.42 6.75
N ASP A 109 6.14 -20.54 6.08
CA ASP A 109 4.89 -21.29 6.14
C ASP A 109 4.52 -21.74 7.56
N LYS A 110 5.51 -21.92 8.43
CA LYS A 110 5.29 -22.40 9.80
C LYS A 110 4.87 -21.30 10.77
N ILE A 111 5.33 -20.07 10.59
CA ILE A 111 5.05 -18.94 11.51
C ILE A 111 3.87 -18.13 10.99
N ILE A 112 3.91 -17.74 9.72
CA ILE A 112 2.89 -16.89 9.10
C ILE A 112 1.53 -17.59 9.10
N GLY A 113 1.46 -18.85 8.68
CA GLY A 113 0.20 -19.58 8.61
C GLY A 113 -0.52 -19.78 9.95
N ARG A 114 0.19 -19.68 11.09
CA ARG A 114 -0.41 -19.86 12.43
C ARG A 114 -0.62 -18.55 13.17
N VAL A 115 0.30 -17.61 13.04
CA VAL A 115 0.33 -16.39 13.87
C VAL A 115 -0.41 -15.24 13.20
N TYR A 116 -0.30 -15.09 11.86
CA TYR A 116 -0.96 -14.01 11.13
C TYR A 116 -2.50 -14.04 11.21
N PRO A 117 -3.19 -15.19 11.13
CA PRO A 117 -4.64 -15.21 11.30
C PRO A 117 -5.09 -14.68 12.65
N LEU A 118 -4.32 -14.94 13.73
CA LEU A 118 -4.61 -14.40 15.04
C LEU A 118 -4.51 -12.87 15.07
N PHE A 119 -3.44 -12.30 14.50
CA PHE A 119 -3.27 -10.85 14.45
C PHE A 119 -4.30 -10.18 13.54
N GLY A 120 -4.64 -10.82 12.41
CA GLY A 120 -5.74 -10.38 11.56
C GLY A 120 -7.07 -10.35 12.31
N ALA A 121 -7.38 -11.39 13.09
CA ALA A 121 -8.58 -11.43 13.91
C ALA A 121 -8.60 -10.33 14.99
N LEU A 122 -7.46 -10.06 15.64
CA LEU A 122 -7.32 -8.97 16.61
C LEU A 122 -7.53 -7.59 15.96
N LEU A 123 -6.99 -7.36 14.75
CA LEU A 123 -7.24 -6.13 13.98
C LEU A 123 -8.72 -5.97 13.64
N LEU A 124 -9.36 -7.03 13.16
CA LEU A 124 -10.79 -7.01 12.85
C LEU A 124 -11.61 -6.70 14.11
N PHE A 125 -11.31 -7.37 15.21
CA PHE A 125 -11.97 -7.11 16.48
C PHE A 125 -11.81 -5.66 16.95
N MET A 126 -10.59 -5.11 16.86
CA MET A 126 -10.33 -3.70 17.17
C MET A 126 -11.12 -2.76 16.24
N SER A 127 -11.06 -2.99 14.92
CA SER A 127 -11.74 -2.14 13.94
C SER A 127 -13.27 -2.16 14.11
N PHE A 128 -13.85 -3.32 14.34
CA PHE A 128 -15.28 -3.43 14.65
C PHE A 128 -15.62 -2.82 16.01
N GLY A 129 -14.78 -3.00 17.02
CA GLY A 129 -14.95 -2.33 18.32
C GLY A 129 -14.98 -0.81 18.16
N MET A 130 -14.06 -0.23 17.38
CA MET A 130 -14.05 1.19 17.05
C MET A 130 -15.30 1.64 16.29
N PHE A 131 -15.76 0.82 15.34
CA PHE A 131 -17.01 1.09 14.61
C PHE A 131 -18.23 1.15 15.55
N PHE A 132 -18.35 0.18 16.46
CA PHE A 132 -19.44 0.20 17.46
C PHE A 132 -19.30 1.35 18.42
N ALA A 133 -18.09 1.67 18.88
CA ALA A 133 -17.87 2.83 19.75
C ALA A 133 -18.32 4.13 19.07
N LEU A 134 -18.03 4.31 17.77
CA LEU A 134 -18.52 5.44 16.99
C LEU A 134 -20.04 5.52 16.89
N LEU A 135 -20.74 4.37 16.85
CA LEU A 135 -22.21 4.34 16.78
C LEU A 135 -22.89 4.68 18.10
N PHE A 136 -22.23 4.35 19.23
CA PHE A 136 -22.81 4.52 20.56
C PHE A 136 -22.30 5.77 21.31
N GLU A 137 -21.25 6.42 20.82
CA GLU A 137 -20.83 7.72 21.34
C GLU A 137 -21.75 8.82 20.79
N ASP A 138 -22.31 9.63 21.71
CA ASP A 138 -23.12 10.83 21.39
C ASP A 138 -22.27 11.98 20.79
N LYS A 139 -21.07 11.67 20.31
CA LYS A 139 -20.24 12.66 19.61
C LYS A 139 -20.81 12.84 18.21
N ALA A 140 -21.28 14.06 17.95
CA ALA A 140 -21.69 14.46 16.61
C ALA A 140 -20.56 14.08 15.62
N LEU A 141 -20.87 13.20 14.70
CA LEU A 141 -20.00 12.95 13.55
C LEU A 141 -19.59 14.32 13.00
N PHE A 142 -18.30 14.60 12.95
CA PHE A 142 -17.75 15.84 12.35
C PHE A 142 -17.81 17.13 13.19
N HIS A 143 -17.44 17.09 14.47
CA HIS A 143 -17.24 18.32 15.25
C HIS A 143 -16.36 19.36 14.52
N SER A 144 -15.35 18.91 13.79
CA SER A 144 -14.43 19.77 13.04
C SER A 144 -14.97 20.24 11.68
N VAL A 145 -15.98 19.58 11.12
CA VAL A 145 -16.47 19.85 9.76
C VAL A 145 -17.89 20.44 9.78
N GLY A 146 -18.61 20.36 10.94
CA GLY A 146 -20.01 20.79 11.08
C GLY A 146 -20.96 19.89 10.27
N GLU A 147 -22.14 20.40 9.94
CA GLU A 147 -23.13 19.64 9.18
C GLU A 147 -22.62 19.24 7.80
N MET A 148 -22.73 17.96 7.44
CA MET A 148 -22.38 17.43 6.12
C MET A 148 -23.40 17.90 5.09
N SER A 149 -23.01 18.83 4.23
CA SER A 149 -23.77 19.22 3.05
C SER A 149 -23.08 18.76 1.78
N PHE A 150 -23.83 18.60 0.69
CA PHE A 150 -23.26 18.18 -0.59
C PHE A 150 -22.18 19.16 -1.11
N SER A 151 -22.31 20.46 -0.78
CA SER A 151 -21.30 21.47 -1.13
C SER A 151 -19.95 21.23 -0.44
N LYS A 152 -19.94 20.70 0.78
CA LYS A 152 -18.72 20.44 1.54
C LYS A 152 -17.84 19.30 0.95
N PHE A 153 -18.39 18.44 0.11
CA PHE A 153 -17.60 17.45 -0.61
C PHE A 153 -16.56 18.06 -1.56
N PHE A 154 -16.80 19.28 -2.00
CA PHE A 154 -15.92 20.00 -2.93
C PHE A 154 -15.12 21.11 -2.24
N GLU A 155 -15.34 21.31 -0.95
CA GLU A 155 -14.61 22.29 -0.15
C GLU A 155 -13.23 21.75 0.22
N ASN A 156 -12.19 22.58 0.00
CA ASN A 156 -10.84 22.22 0.38
C ASN A 156 -10.61 22.52 1.87
N LEU A 157 -10.73 21.49 2.70
CA LEU A 157 -10.51 21.56 4.15
C LEU A 157 -9.04 21.35 4.56
N HIS A 158 -8.11 21.31 3.61
CA HIS A 158 -6.69 21.08 3.93
C HIS A 158 -6.11 22.30 4.69
N PRO A 159 -5.48 22.11 5.88
CA PRO A 159 -5.04 23.22 6.74
C PRO A 159 -4.08 24.21 6.05
N THR A 160 -3.29 23.75 5.09
CA THR A 160 -2.33 24.57 4.32
C THR A 160 -2.81 24.89 2.90
N GLY A 161 -4.07 24.62 2.58
CA GLY A 161 -4.65 24.92 1.26
C GLY A 161 -4.07 24.11 0.09
N LEU A 162 -3.46 22.95 0.35
CA LEU A 162 -2.98 22.07 -0.74
C LEU A 162 -4.16 21.61 -1.61
N PRO A 163 -4.00 21.53 -2.94
CA PRO A 163 -5.08 21.17 -3.84
C PRO A 163 -5.58 19.75 -3.60
N ILE A 164 -6.89 19.54 -3.67
CA ILE A 164 -7.49 18.21 -3.56
C ILE A 164 -6.99 17.30 -4.68
N TRP A 165 -7.00 17.78 -5.92
CA TRP A 165 -6.43 17.06 -7.05
C TRP A 165 -4.93 17.39 -7.20
N PRO A 166 -4.02 16.42 -7.40
CA PRO A 166 -4.22 14.94 -7.38
C PRO A 166 -3.99 14.34 -5.99
N LEU A 167 -3.73 15.18 -4.95
CA LEU A 167 -3.15 14.75 -3.68
C LEU A 167 -4.04 13.78 -2.90
N ILE A 168 -5.36 13.98 -2.91
CA ILE A 168 -6.27 13.09 -2.19
C ILE A 168 -6.19 11.65 -2.74
N PHE A 169 -6.06 11.49 -4.06
CA PHE A 169 -6.00 10.17 -4.69
C PHE A 169 -4.68 9.44 -4.44
N VAL A 170 -3.60 10.17 -4.15
CA VAL A 170 -2.35 9.57 -3.68
C VAL A 170 -2.44 9.20 -2.19
N THR A 171 -3.11 10.03 -1.39
CA THR A 171 -3.25 9.82 0.06
C THR A 171 -4.15 8.62 0.38
N ILE A 172 -5.29 8.46 -0.30
CA ILE A 172 -6.23 7.34 -0.08
C ILE A 172 -5.82 6.06 -0.80
N ALA A 173 -4.66 6.07 -1.44
CA ALA A 173 -4.16 5.05 -2.34
C ALA A 173 -4.30 3.63 -1.81
N CYS A 174 -3.72 3.34 -0.66
CA CYS A 174 -3.67 1.99 -0.11
C CYS A 174 -5.06 1.38 0.11
N GLY A 175 -5.99 2.15 0.65
CA GLY A 175 -7.36 1.67 0.93
C GLY A 175 -8.33 1.76 -0.25
N ALA A 176 -7.87 2.20 -1.43
CA ALA A 176 -8.70 2.31 -2.64
C ALA A 176 -8.10 1.52 -3.81
N VAL A 177 -6.83 1.72 -4.16
CA VAL A 177 -6.11 0.99 -5.22
C VAL A 177 -4.64 0.89 -4.81
N SER A 178 -4.12 -0.31 -4.55
CA SER A 178 -2.78 -0.48 -3.99
C SER A 178 -1.82 -1.23 -4.92
N GLY A 179 -0.77 -0.57 -5.36
CA GLY A 179 0.32 -1.20 -6.11
C GLY A 179 1.14 -2.18 -5.26
N PHE A 180 1.15 -1.96 -3.93
CA PHE A 180 1.77 -2.92 -3.02
C PHE A 180 1.07 -4.28 -3.08
N HIS A 181 -0.27 -4.31 -3.19
CA HIS A 181 -1.02 -5.56 -3.37
C HIS A 181 -0.59 -6.32 -4.62
N ALA A 182 -0.38 -5.62 -5.73
CA ALA A 182 0.14 -6.26 -6.94
C ALA A 182 1.47 -6.97 -6.69
N THR A 183 2.36 -6.39 -5.89
CA THR A 183 3.65 -7.01 -5.57
C THR A 183 3.53 -8.22 -4.63
N GLN A 184 2.45 -8.30 -3.84
CA GLN A 184 2.16 -9.43 -2.95
C GLN A 184 1.33 -10.54 -3.62
N SER A 185 0.53 -10.20 -4.62
CA SER A 185 -0.34 -11.13 -5.36
C SER A 185 0.39 -12.39 -5.85
N PRO A 186 1.66 -12.33 -6.37
CA PRO A 186 2.39 -13.52 -6.76
C PRO A 186 2.71 -14.49 -5.60
N LEU A 187 2.88 -13.96 -4.39
CA LEU A 187 3.09 -14.81 -3.21
C LEU A 187 1.81 -15.55 -2.86
N MET A 188 0.67 -14.86 -2.89
CA MET A 188 -0.64 -15.47 -2.66
C MET A 188 -1.02 -16.46 -3.77
N ALA A 189 -0.76 -16.11 -5.02
CA ALA A 189 -1.03 -16.97 -6.17
C ALA A 189 -0.35 -18.34 -6.07
N ARG A 190 0.87 -18.38 -5.50
CA ARG A 190 1.62 -19.64 -5.27
C ARG A 190 1.07 -20.50 -4.14
N CYS A 191 0.23 -19.92 -3.27
CA CYS A 191 -0.41 -20.61 -2.15
C CYS A 191 -1.85 -21.03 -2.45
N MET A 192 -2.41 -20.62 -3.59
CA MET A 192 -3.78 -20.97 -3.97
C MET A 192 -3.88 -22.42 -4.43
N GLU A 193 -4.84 -23.15 -3.84
CA GLU A 193 -5.15 -24.53 -4.23
C GLU A 193 -6.21 -24.60 -5.34
N ASN A 194 -7.11 -23.60 -5.40
CA ASN A 194 -8.21 -23.60 -6.34
C ASN A 194 -8.42 -22.21 -6.96
N GLU A 195 -8.35 -22.11 -8.29
CA GLU A 195 -8.55 -20.86 -9.03
C GLU A 195 -9.92 -20.22 -8.79
N LYS A 196 -10.95 -21.03 -8.49
CA LYS A 196 -12.32 -20.53 -8.19
C LYS A 196 -12.38 -19.62 -6.96
N GLU A 197 -11.43 -19.74 -6.05
CA GLU A 197 -11.33 -18.91 -4.86
C GLU A 197 -10.74 -17.52 -5.14
N GLY A 198 -10.16 -17.32 -6.33
CA GLY A 198 -9.47 -16.08 -6.68
C GLY A 198 -10.34 -14.83 -6.54
N ARG A 199 -11.65 -14.93 -6.83
CA ARG A 199 -12.58 -13.81 -6.61
C ARG A 199 -12.69 -13.45 -5.12
N PHE A 200 -12.77 -14.42 -4.25
CA PHE A 200 -12.84 -14.18 -2.80
C PHE A 200 -11.50 -13.70 -2.26
N VAL A 201 -10.40 -14.36 -2.64
CA VAL A 201 -9.05 -14.07 -2.13
C VAL A 201 -8.54 -12.70 -2.58
N PHE A 202 -8.72 -12.32 -3.86
CA PHE A 202 -8.17 -11.07 -4.37
C PHE A 202 -9.19 -9.92 -4.35
N TYR A 203 -10.35 -10.09 -5.00
CA TYR A 203 -11.38 -9.06 -5.03
C TYR A 203 -12.01 -8.84 -3.65
N GLY A 204 -12.36 -9.93 -2.96
CA GLY A 204 -13.01 -9.88 -1.65
C GLY A 204 -12.11 -9.28 -0.57
N ALA A 205 -10.81 -9.60 -0.57
CA ALA A 205 -9.86 -9.02 0.39
C ALA A 205 -9.77 -7.50 0.26
N MET A 206 -9.72 -6.97 -0.98
CA MET A 206 -9.68 -5.52 -1.21
C MET A 206 -10.96 -4.83 -0.73
N ILE A 207 -12.13 -5.45 -0.91
CA ILE A 207 -13.39 -4.93 -0.35
C ILE A 207 -13.33 -4.90 1.17
N GLY A 208 -12.82 -5.96 1.81
CA GLY A 208 -12.62 -6.02 3.26
C GLY A 208 -11.69 -4.92 3.77
N GLU A 209 -10.58 -4.70 3.08
CA GLU A 209 -9.65 -3.60 3.40
C GLU A 209 -10.31 -2.23 3.25
N GLY A 210 -11.09 -2.02 2.18
CA GLY A 210 -11.83 -0.78 1.97
C GLY A 210 -12.81 -0.46 3.10
N ILE A 211 -13.51 -1.46 3.63
CA ILE A 211 -14.42 -1.31 4.79
C ILE A 211 -13.61 -0.89 6.03
N ILE A 212 -12.51 -1.57 6.32
CA ILE A 212 -11.64 -1.22 7.46
C ILE A 212 -11.07 0.20 7.30
N ALA A 213 -10.62 0.55 6.10
CA ALA A 213 -10.10 1.88 5.80
C ALA A 213 -11.16 2.98 5.99
N LEU A 214 -12.44 2.70 5.70
CA LEU A 214 -13.55 3.61 5.98
C LEU A 214 -13.79 3.79 7.47
N ILE A 215 -13.75 2.71 8.26
CA ILE A 215 -13.86 2.80 9.73
C ILE A 215 -12.77 3.72 10.29
N TRP A 216 -11.51 3.50 9.91
CA TRP A 216 -10.39 4.33 10.36
C TRP A 216 -10.45 5.76 9.84
N CYS A 217 -10.99 5.99 8.64
CA CYS A 217 -11.28 7.33 8.15
C CYS A 217 -12.30 8.06 9.03
N MET A 218 -13.38 7.38 9.41
CA MET A 218 -14.38 7.93 10.32
C MET A 218 -13.79 8.25 11.69
N VAL A 219 -13.00 7.33 12.26
CA VAL A 219 -12.29 7.56 13.52
C VAL A 219 -11.43 8.82 13.45
N GLY A 220 -10.59 8.95 12.41
CA GLY A 220 -9.72 10.13 12.26
C GLY A 220 -10.50 11.45 12.12
N LEU A 221 -11.66 11.41 11.49
CA LEU A 221 -12.52 12.62 11.31
C LEU A 221 -13.33 12.99 12.55
N THR A 222 -13.56 12.05 13.48
CA THR A 222 -14.43 12.26 14.64
C THR A 222 -13.69 12.39 15.96
N PHE A 223 -12.51 11.76 16.06
CA PHE A 223 -11.75 11.67 17.32
C PHE A 223 -11.14 13.03 17.72
N TYR A 224 -10.55 13.74 16.76
CA TYR A 224 -9.97 15.07 16.98
C TYR A 224 -10.97 16.17 16.70
N ASN A 225 -10.87 17.29 17.44
CA ASN A 225 -11.76 18.43 17.25
C ASN A 225 -11.48 19.21 15.96
N SER A 226 -10.27 19.11 15.42
CA SER A 226 -9.88 19.78 14.20
C SER A 226 -8.81 19.02 13.41
N PRO A 227 -8.71 19.24 12.08
CA PRO A 227 -7.61 18.70 11.27
C PRO A 227 -6.23 19.18 11.75
N ALA A 228 -6.13 20.36 12.35
CA ALA A 228 -4.88 20.89 12.90
C ALA A 228 -4.40 20.05 14.10
N GLU A 229 -5.30 19.75 15.04
CA GLU A 229 -5.02 18.92 16.20
C GLU A 229 -4.58 17.50 15.80
N MET A 230 -5.27 16.89 14.83
CA MET A 230 -4.86 15.60 14.28
C MET A 230 -3.46 15.66 13.64
N ASN A 231 -3.17 16.72 12.89
CA ASN A 231 -1.87 16.90 12.26
C ASN A 231 -0.75 17.10 13.29
N GLU A 232 -1.02 17.78 14.39
CA GLU A 232 -0.10 17.91 15.52
C GLU A 232 0.22 16.54 16.15
N ALA A 233 -0.80 15.71 16.39
CA ALA A 233 -0.62 14.35 16.90
C ALA A 233 0.22 13.47 15.95
N ILE A 234 0.00 13.59 14.63
CA ILE A 234 0.79 12.90 13.61
C ILE A 234 2.25 13.36 13.65
N ASN A 235 2.51 14.66 13.80
CA ASN A 235 3.86 15.20 13.85
C ASN A 235 4.61 14.79 15.13
N MET A 236 3.88 14.64 16.25
CA MET A 236 4.47 14.16 17.51
C MET A 236 4.79 12.67 17.52
N GLY A 237 4.05 11.84 16.79
CA GLY A 237 4.18 10.39 16.96
C GLY A 237 3.87 9.51 15.75
N THR A 238 3.85 10.05 14.53
CA THR A 238 3.46 9.36 13.30
C THR A 238 1.94 9.02 13.28
N PRO A 239 1.37 8.55 12.16
CA PRO A 239 -0.02 8.09 12.12
C PRO A 239 -0.38 6.99 13.14
N SER A 240 0.62 6.23 13.61
CA SER A 240 0.42 5.20 14.65
C SER A 240 -0.04 5.78 15.99
N LYS A 241 0.33 7.04 16.29
CA LYS A 241 -0.14 7.73 17.49
C LYS A 241 -1.65 7.98 17.41
N VAL A 242 -2.15 8.38 16.27
CA VAL A 242 -3.61 8.58 16.07
C VAL A 242 -4.38 7.28 16.37
N VAL A 243 -3.87 6.15 15.87
CA VAL A 243 -4.49 4.84 16.11
C VAL A 243 -4.43 4.48 17.61
N TYR A 244 -3.29 4.68 18.26
CA TYR A 244 -3.12 4.36 19.67
C TYR A 244 -4.02 5.23 20.56
N ASP A 245 -3.99 6.54 20.36
CA ASP A 245 -4.76 7.49 21.17
C ASP A 245 -6.27 7.24 21.04
N SER A 246 -6.76 7.09 19.79
CA SER A 246 -8.17 6.84 19.52
C SER A 246 -8.63 5.48 20.08
N ALA A 247 -7.87 4.40 19.86
CA ALA A 247 -8.22 3.09 20.37
C ALA A 247 -8.21 3.05 21.91
N THR A 248 -7.23 3.68 22.55
CA THR A 248 -7.14 3.72 24.02
C THR A 248 -8.28 4.54 24.62
N GLN A 249 -8.64 5.66 24.03
CA GLN A 249 -9.70 6.51 24.56
C GLN A 249 -11.10 5.94 24.30
N MET A 250 -11.33 5.34 23.12
CA MET A 250 -12.65 4.82 22.72
C MET A 250 -12.93 3.43 23.30
N LEU A 251 -11.93 2.57 23.40
CA LEU A 251 -12.07 1.17 23.89
C LEU A 251 -11.40 0.94 25.26
N GLY A 252 -10.90 2.00 25.90
CA GLY A 252 -10.24 1.93 27.22
C GLY A 252 -8.91 1.16 27.18
N TYR A 253 -8.47 0.69 28.35
CA TYR A 253 -7.20 -0.04 28.52
C TYR A 253 -7.04 -1.24 27.56
N PHE A 254 -8.13 -1.97 27.34
CA PHE A 254 -8.14 -3.10 26.40
C PHE A 254 -7.92 -2.64 24.97
N GLY A 255 -8.51 -1.50 24.57
CA GLY A 255 -8.26 -0.88 23.28
C GLY A 255 -6.81 -0.50 23.07
N GLY A 256 -6.14 0.03 24.08
CA GLY A 256 -4.71 0.32 24.04
C GLY A 256 -3.86 -0.93 23.77
N ILE A 257 -4.16 -2.06 24.41
CA ILE A 257 -3.47 -3.34 24.15
C ILE A 257 -3.70 -3.78 22.70
N LEU A 258 -4.95 -3.74 22.21
CA LEU A 258 -5.29 -4.10 20.83
C LEU A 258 -4.59 -3.18 19.82
N ALA A 259 -4.51 -1.88 20.11
CA ALA A 259 -3.81 -0.92 19.26
C ALA A 259 -2.31 -1.25 19.16
N VAL A 260 -1.66 -1.53 20.28
CA VAL A 260 -0.24 -1.93 20.26
C VAL A 260 -0.04 -3.20 19.46
N LEU A 261 -0.84 -4.23 19.66
CA LEU A 261 -0.75 -5.48 18.90
C LEU A 261 -1.03 -5.25 17.41
N GLY A 262 -2.09 -4.50 17.08
CA GLY A 262 -2.45 -4.22 15.69
C GLY A 262 -1.45 -3.29 14.98
N VAL A 263 -1.09 -2.17 15.60
CA VAL A 263 -0.24 -1.13 14.97
C VAL A 263 1.25 -1.46 15.02
N VAL A 264 1.68 -2.35 15.91
CA VAL A 264 3.09 -2.79 15.97
C VAL A 264 3.29 -4.06 15.16
N VAL A 265 2.51 -5.10 15.43
CA VAL A 265 2.78 -6.42 14.87
C VAL A 265 2.43 -6.50 13.38
N LEU A 266 1.30 -5.93 12.96
CA LEU A 266 0.88 -5.99 11.56
C LEU A 266 1.84 -5.26 10.59
N PRO A 267 2.26 -4.01 10.85
CA PRO A 267 3.27 -3.38 10.00
C PRO A 267 4.60 -4.15 9.97
N ILE A 268 5.06 -4.68 11.12
CA ILE A 268 6.29 -5.47 11.16
C ILE A 268 6.18 -6.70 10.23
N THR A 269 5.06 -7.41 10.26
CA THR A 269 4.85 -8.57 9.39
C THR A 269 4.75 -8.18 7.91
N SER A 270 4.09 -7.05 7.61
CA SER A 270 3.99 -6.52 6.25
C SER A 270 5.34 -6.02 5.73
N GLY A 271 6.16 -5.43 6.59
CA GLY A 271 7.53 -5.03 6.24
C GLY A 271 8.43 -6.24 5.93
N ASP A 272 8.34 -7.33 6.69
CA ASP A 272 9.05 -8.58 6.36
C ASP A 272 8.67 -9.11 4.98
N THR A 273 7.37 -9.18 4.69
CA THR A 273 6.91 -9.65 3.36
C THR A 273 7.32 -8.70 2.24
N SER A 274 7.39 -7.40 2.49
CA SER A 274 7.86 -6.39 1.54
C SER A 274 9.34 -6.58 1.18
N PHE A 275 10.22 -6.64 2.16
CA PHE A 275 11.65 -6.91 1.91
C PHE A 275 11.88 -8.29 1.26
N ARG A 276 11.05 -9.26 1.58
CA ARG A 276 11.08 -10.58 0.97
C ARG A 276 10.70 -10.53 -0.52
N ALA A 277 9.64 -9.81 -0.86
CA ALA A 277 9.23 -9.59 -2.25
C ALA A 277 10.34 -8.85 -3.02
N ALA A 278 10.93 -7.80 -2.44
CA ALA A 278 12.07 -7.09 -3.04
C ALA A 278 13.24 -8.03 -3.33
N ARG A 279 13.62 -8.86 -2.34
CA ARG A 279 14.67 -9.88 -2.52
C ARG A 279 14.34 -10.85 -3.64
N LEU A 280 13.10 -11.30 -3.76
CA LEU A 280 12.69 -12.24 -4.81
C LEU A 280 12.74 -11.59 -6.20
N ILE A 281 12.36 -10.32 -6.35
CA ILE A 281 12.49 -9.58 -7.61
C ILE A 281 13.95 -9.45 -8.02
N ILE A 282 14.84 -9.12 -7.08
CA ILE A 282 16.30 -9.07 -7.35
C ILE A 282 16.84 -10.45 -7.74
N ALA A 283 16.45 -11.48 -7.00
CA ALA A 283 16.88 -12.85 -7.27
C ALA A 283 16.41 -13.33 -8.65
N GLU A 284 15.18 -13.01 -9.03
CA GLU A 284 14.62 -13.35 -10.33
C GLU A 284 15.32 -12.58 -11.47
N PHE A 285 15.62 -11.30 -11.26
CA PHE A 285 16.34 -10.48 -12.24
C PHE A 285 17.75 -11.00 -12.51
N PHE A 286 18.49 -11.35 -11.45
CA PHE A 286 19.86 -11.88 -11.56
C PHE A 286 19.93 -13.41 -11.69
N LYS A 287 18.77 -14.11 -11.74
CA LYS A 287 18.67 -15.59 -11.80
C LYS A 287 19.42 -16.28 -10.65
N ILE A 288 19.34 -15.74 -9.43
CA ILE A 288 19.99 -16.27 -8.23
C ILE A 288 19.06 -17.26 -7.53
N ASP A 289 19.52 -18.49 -7.34
CA ASP A 289 18.75 -19.50 -6.60
C ASP A 289 18.56 -19.12 -5.13
N GLN A 290 17.30 -19.11 -4.68
CA GLN A 290 16.90 -18.73 -3.33
C GLN A 290 16.77 -19.91 -2.35
N LYS A 291 17.02 -21.14 -2.78
CA LYS A 291 17.06 -22.32 -1.89
C LYS A 291 18.29 -22.28 -0.99
N ASN A 292 19.40 -21.75 -1.50
CA ASN A 292 20.65 -21.61 -0.75
C ASN A 292 20.57 -20.41 0.20
N LEU A 293 20.77 -20.68 1.52
CA LEU A 293 20.70 -19.68 2.58
C LEU A 293 21.73 -18.55 2.40
N VAL A 294 22.96 -18.87 2.00
CA VAL A 294 24.01 -17.87 1.79
C VAL A 294 23.61 -16.90 0.68
N LYS A 295 23.16 -17.41 -0.46
CA LYS A 295 22.69 -16.58 -1.58
C LYS A 295 21.48 -15.74 -1.19
N ARG A 296 20.60 -16.26 -0.32
CA ARG A 296 19.46 -15.52 0.23
C ARG A 296 19.93 -14.33 1.08
N LEU A 297 20.88 -14.54 1.98
CA LEU A 297 21.44 -13.50 2.84
C LEU A 297 22.27 -12.47 2.06
N MET A 298 22.97 -12.88 1.00
CA MET A 298 23.70 -11.94 0.12
C MET A 298 22.82 -10.86 -0.49
N ILE A 299 21.55 -11.13 -0.73
CA ILE A 299 20.59 -10.12 -1.22
C ILE A 299 19.88 -9.43 -0.04
N ALA A 300 19.45 -10.18 0.97
CA ALA A 300 18.66 -9.65 2.06
C ALA A 300 19.44 -8.64 2.93
N VAL A 301 20.70 -8.94 3.29
CA VAL A 301 21.50 -8.06 4.16
C VAL A 301 21.75 -6.69 3.53
N PRO A 302 22.20 -6.54 2.28
CA PRO A 302 22.30 -5.23 1.64
C PRO A 302 20.96 -4.48 1.58
N LEU A 303 19.84 -5.17 1.32
CA LEU A 303 18.52 -4.55 1.34
C LEU A 303 18.17 -3.99 2.73
N PHE A 304 18.45 -4.74 3.80
CA PHE A 304 18.22 -4.28 5.17
C PHE A 304 19.13 -3.11 5.54
N VAL A 305 20.40 -3.13 5.11
CA VAL A 305 21.33 -2.01 5.33
C VAL A 305 20.82 -0.74 4.62
N VAL A 306 20.42 -0.85 3.36
CA VAL A 306 19.81 0.26 2.62
C VAL A 306 18.53 0.73 3.31
N GLY A 307 17.66 -0.18 3.70
CA GLY A 307 16.45 0.13 4.46
C GLY A 307 16.76 0.88 5.76
N PHE A 308 17.73 0.41 6.53
CA PHE A 308 18.15 1.06 7.78
C PHE A 308 18.68 2.48 7.55
N ILE A 309 19.46 2.70 6.49
CA ILE A 309 19.95 4.05 6.13
C ILE A 309 18.76 4.95 5.77
N ILE A 310 17.80 4.45 5.00
CA ILE A 310 16.60 5.19 4.58
C ILE A 310 15.73 5.58 5.79
N THR A 311 15.73 4.81 6.90
CA THR A 311 14.99 5.21 8.12
C THR A 311 15.46 6.52 8.75
N LYS A 312 16.62 7.03 8.35
CA LYS A 312 17.15 8.32 8.83
C LYS A 312 16.56 9.53 8.09
N LEU A 313 15.85 9.29 7.00
CA LEU A 313 15.16 10.34 6.26
C LEU A 313 13.86 10.74 6.98
N ASP A 314 13.38 11.94 6.68
CA ASP A 314 12.12 12.45 7.21
C ASP A 314 10.94 11.55 6.79
N PHE A 315 10.09 11.19 7.77
CA PHE A 315 8.95 10.30 7.55
C PHE A 315 7.96 10.85 6.52
N GLN A 316 7.69 12.16 6.51
CA GLN A 316 6.75 12.79 5.59
C GLN A 316 7.26 12.71 4.14
N VAL A 317 8.56 12.82 3.96
CA VAL A 317 9.20 12.67 2.65
C VAL A 317 9.07 11.22 2.17
N LEU A 318 9.40 10.26 3.04
CA LEU A 318 9.28 8.82 2.73
C LEU A 318 7.84 8.45 2.40
N TRP A 319 6.87 8.95 3.16
CA TRP A 319 5.44 8.70 2.95
C TRP A 319 4.96 9.18 1.58
N ARG A 320 5.44 10.34 1.13
CA ARG A 320 5.08 10.88 -0.20
C ARG A 320 5.68 10.06 -1.34
N TYR A 321 6.95 9.65 -1.24
CA TYR A 321 7.57 8.77 -2.22
C TYR A 321 6.89 7.40 -2.26
N PHE A 322 6.58 6.83 -1.10
CA PHE A 322 5.82 5.61 -0.98
C PHE A 322 4.46 5.72 -1.67
N GLY A 323 3.68 6.76 -1.35
CA GLY A 323 2.36 6.99 -1.94
C GLY A 323 2.42 7.06 -3.46
N TRP A 324 3.35 7.85 -4.02
CA TRP A 324 3.52 7.95 -5.47
C TRP A 324 3.96 6.63 -6.11
N ALA A 325 4.95 5.95 -5.56
CA ALA A 325 5.43 4.67 -6.09
C ALA A 325 4.33 3.61 -6.06
N ASN A 326 3.53 3.58 -4.99
CA ASN A 326 2.39 2.69 -4.85
C ASN A 326 1.34 2.93 -5.95
N GLN A 327 0.95 4.19 -6.18
CA GLN A 327 -0.02 4.55 -7.21
C GLN A 327 0.50 4.26 -8.62
N THR A 328 1.76 4.56 -8.89
CA THR A 328 2.37 4.29 -10.19
C THR A 328 2.46 2.79 -10.47
N THR A 329 2.75 1.98 -9.45
CA THR A 329 2.75 0.52 -9.58
C THR A 329 1.35 -0.01 -9.89
N ALA A 330 0.33 0.48 -9.19
CA ALA A 330 -1.06 0.12 -9.46
C ALA A 330 -1.50 0.52 -10.86
N MET A 331 -1.15 1.71 -11.30
CA MET A 331 -1.40 2.20 -12.66
C MET A 331 -0.81 1.24 -13.71
N VAL A 332 0.45 0.87 -13.59
CA VAL A 332 1.10 -0.04 -14.56
C VAL A 332 0.46 -1.42 -14.54
N MET A 333 0.05 -1.91 -13.37
CA MET A 333 -0.65 -3.19 -13.26
C MET A 333 -2.04 -3.15 -13.92
N LEU A 334 -2.79 -2.06 -13.74
CA LEU A 334 -4.07 -1.85 -14.44
C LEU A 334 -3.91 -1.83 -15.96
N TRP A 335 -2.87 -1.15 -16.50
CA TRP A 335 -2.54 -1.22 -17.92
C TRP A 335 -2.15 -2.63 -18.37
N THR A 336 -1.44 -3.39 -17.53
CA THR A 336 -1.09 -4.79 -17.80
C THR A 336 -2.34 -5.66 -17.91
N ALA A 337 -3.29 -5.49 -16.98
CA ALA A 337 -4.58 -6.19 -16.99
C ALA A 337 -5.46 -5.77 -18.19
N ALA A 338 -5.48 -4.47 -18.49
CA ALA A 338 -6.17 -3.94 -19.67
C ALA A 338 -5.61 -4.54 -20.97
N ALA A 339 -4.27 -4.64 -21.06
CA ALA A 339 -3.59 -5.23 -22.22
C ALA A 339 -3.91 -6.72 -22.39
N TYR A 340 -3.96 -7.46 -21.28
CA TYR A 340 -4.41 -8.85 -21.30
C TYR A 340 -5.84 -8.96 -21.85
N LEU A 341 -6.79 -8.22 -21.26
CA LEU A 341 -8.19 -8.27 -21.67
C LEU A 341 -8.37 -7.83 -23.14
N TYR A 342 -7.70 -6.77 -23.57
CA TYR A 342 -7.74 -6.27 -24.94
C TYR A 342 -7.23 -7.30 -25.94
N ARG A 343 -6.09 -7.96 -25.65
CA ARG A 343 -5.49 -8.98 -26.54
C ARG A 343 -6.38 -10.20 -26.71
N TYR A 344 -7.13 -10.60 -25.69
CA TYR A 344 -8.04 -11.75 -25.73
C TYR A 344 -9.49 -11.36 -26.01
N HIS A 345 -9.76 -10.22 -26.62
CA HIS A 345 -11.11 -9.74 -27.02
C HIS A 345 -12.12 -9.71 -25.88
N LYS A 346 -11.65 -9.50 -24.63
CA LYS A 346 -12.49 -9.38 -23.44
C LYS A 346 -12.81 -7.92 -23.15
N PHE A 347 -13.78 -7.67 -22.25
CA PHE A 347 -14.18 -6.32 -21.85
C PHE A 347 -13.07 -5.61 -21.04
N HIS A 348 -12.15 -4.98 -21.77
CA HIS A 348 -10.95 -4.36 -21.18
C HIS A 348 -11.23 -3.03 -20.46
N TRP A 349 -12.36 -2.38 -20.75
CA TRP A 349 -12.69 -1.07 -20.17
C TRP A 349 -12.75 -1.08 -18.64
N ILE A 350 -13.06 -2.21 -18.04
CA ILE A 350 -13.06 -2.38 -16.57
C ILE A 350 -11.68 -2.07 -15.94
N CYS A 351 -10.60 -2.29 -16.68
CA CYS A 351 -9.23 -1.96 -16.27
C CYS A 351 -8.71 -0.68 -16.94
N THR A 352 -9.11 -0.43 -18.19
CA THR A 352 -8.61 0.71 -18.99
C THR A 352 -9.04 2.04 -18.39
N ILE A 353 -10.31 2.19 -17.98
CA ILE A 353 -10.80 3.44 -17.38
C ILE A 353 -10.04 3.76 -16.09
N PRO A 354 -9.93 2.85 -15.11
CA PRO A 354 -9.10 3.07 -13.94
C PRO A 354 -7.62 3.34 -14.27
N ALA A 355 -7.06 2.67 -15.29
CA ALA A 355 -5.68 2.89 -15.71
C ALA A 355 -5.45 4.31 -16.23
N ILE A 356 -6.34 4.82 -17.07
CA ILE A 356 -6.32 6.21 -17.56
C ILE A 356 -6.40 7.19 -16.39
N PHE A 357 -7.35 7.00 -15.48
CA PHE A 357 -7.51 7.84 -14.30
C PHE A 357 -6.25 7.85 -13.44
N MET A 358 -5.70 6.67 -13.13
CA MET A 358 -4.49 6.55 -12.30
C MET A 358 -3.24 7.10 -13.00
N THR A 359 -3.19 7.07 -14.33
CA THR A 359 -2.11 7.72 -15.09
C THR A 359 -2.15 9.23 -14.88
N MET A 360 -3.34 9.83 -14.97
CA MET A 360 -3.51 11.26 -14.74
C MET A 360 -3.14 11.65 -13.30
N VAL A 361 -3.57 10.88 -12.31
CA VAL A 361 -3.22 11.09 -10.89
C VAL A 361 -1.71 11.05 -10.68
N SER A 362 -1.06 9.96 -11.12
CA SER A 362 0.37 9.73 -10.88
C SER A 362 1.26 10.74 -11.62
N ALA A 363 0.92 11.06 -12.87
CA ALA A 363 1.67 12.03 -13.67
C ALA A 363 1.51 13.47 -13.14
N THR A 364 0.28 13.88 -12.80
CA THR A 364 0.03 15.21 -12.22
C THR A 364 0.72 15.35 -10.86
N PHE A 365 0.66 14.30 -10.03
CA PHE A 365 1.33 14.32 -8.73
C PHE A 365 2.85 14.49 -8.88
N LEU A 366 3.48 13.70 -9.75
CA LEU A 366 4.93 13.78 -9.98
C LEU A 366 5.34 15.17 -10.54
N ALA A 367 4.51 15.74 -11.40
CA ALA A 367 4.76 17.08 -11.95
C ALA A 367 4.62 18.18 -10.88
N TYR A 368 3.59 18.08 -10.02
CA TYR A 368 3.26 19.11 -9.03
C TYR A 368 4.07 19.01 -7.73
N ALA A 369 4.23 17.79 -7.20
CA ALA A 369 4.81 17.60 -5.87
C ALA A 369 6.26 18.05 -5.81
N LYS A 370 6.67 18.67 -4.68
CA LYS A 370 8.06 19.09 -4.46
C LYS A 370 9.07 17.94 -4.46
N ILE A 371 8.60 16.71 -4.19
CA ILE A 371 9.42 15.50 -4.28
C ILE A 371 9.65 15.04 -5.72
N GLY A 372 8.90 15.60 -6.69
CA GLY A 372 9.04 15.39 -8.11
C GLY A 372 9.60 16.64 -8.80
N PHE A 373 8.86 17.20 -9.75
CA PHE A 373 9.34 18.35 -10.54
C PHE A 373 8.97 19.71 -9.95
N GLY A 374 8.03 19.79 -9.00
CA GLY A 374 7.63 21.03 -8.32
C GLY A 374 7.08 22.10 -9.25
N LEU A 375 6.40 21.71 -10.34
CA LEU A 375 5.85 22.65 -11.32
C LEU A 375 4.64 23.41 -10.76
N ALA A 376 4.30 24.54 -11.34
CA ALA A 376 3.06 25.25 -11.07
C ALA A 376 1.85 24.34 -11.32
N TYR A 377 0.82 24.48 -10.47
CA TYR A 377 -0.35 23.57 -10.47
C TYR A 377 -0.97 23.37 -11.86
N ASP A 378 -1.27 24.48 -12.56
CA ASP A 378 -1.90 24.42 -13.89
C ASP A 378 -0.99 23.71 -14.92
N THR A 379 0.32 23.98 -14.88
CA THR A 379 1.30 23.29 -15.72
C THR A 379 1.36 21.80 -15.41
N ALA A 380 1.34 21.43 -14.14
CA ALA A 380 1.35 20.03 -13.71
C ALA A 380 0.10 19.27 -14.17
N VAL A 381 -1.07 19.90 -14.13
CA VAL A 381 -2.32 19.32 -14.65
C VAL A 381 -2.23 19.07 -16.15
N TRP A 382 -1.74 20.04 -16.94
CA TRP A 382 -1.56 19.86 -18.39
C TRP A 382 -0.53 18.79 -18.73
N VAL A 383 0.56 18.68 -17.98
CA VAL A 383 1.52 17.57 -18.10
C VAL A 383 0.82 16.23 -17.84
N GLY A 384 -0.01 16.16 -16.79
CA GLY A 384 -0.83 14.98 -16.49
C GLY A 384 -1.75 14.59 -17.63
N VAL A 385 -2.48 15.55 -18.20
CA VAL A 385 -3.36 15.34 -19.37
C VAL A 385 -2.56 14.84 -20.58
N GLY A 386 -1.43 15.49 -20.90
CA GLY A 386 -0.59 15.12 -22.04
C GLY A 386 -0.03 13.70 -21.93
N LEU A 387 0.52 13.34 -20.75
CA LEU A 387 1.06 12.00 -20.52
C LEU A 387 -0.04 10.92 -20.52
N THR A 388 -1.22 11.25 -20.02
CA THR A 388 -2.37 10.33 -20.05
C THR A 388 -2.87 10.09 -21.47
N ALA A 389 -2.97 11.15 -22.28
CA ALA A 389 -3.33 11.05 -23.68
C ALA A 389 -2.29 10.20 -24.45
N LEU A 390 -0.99 10.48 -24.23
CA LEU A 390 0.09 9.70 -24.83
C LEU A 390 0.02 8.22 -24.45
N ALA A 391 -0.13 7.89 -23.18
CA ALA A 391 -0.23 6.50 -22.70
C ALA A 391 -1.43 5.80 -23.33
N THR A 392 -2.58 6.47 -23.42
CA THR A 392 -3.81 5.93 -24.02
C THR A 392 -3.63 5.68 -25.51
N VAL A 393 -3.04 6.63 -26.24
CA VAL A 393 -2.75 6.47 -27.69
C VAL A 393 -1.75 5.33 -27.91
N CYS A 394 -0.68 5.28 -27.11
CA CYS A 394 0.29 4.18 -27.20
C CYS A 394 -0.37 2.81 -26.94
N PHE A 395 -1.27 2.72 -25.95
CA PHE A 395 -2.00 1.50 -25.67
C PHE A 395 -2.76 0.98 -26.89
N PHE A 396 -3.58 1.82 -27.54
CA PHE A 396 -4.39 1.40 -28.68
C PHE A 396 -3.62 1.25 -29.99
N THR A 397 -2.47 1.90 -30.15
CA THR A 397 -1.68 1.82 -31.40
C THR A 397 -0.65 0.70 -31.35
N MET A 398 -0.05 0.43 -30.20
CA MET A 398 1.03 -0.56 -30.07
C MET A 398 0.52 -1.97 -29.76
N LEU A 399 -0.64 -2.10 -29.10
CA LEU A 399 -1.22 -3.39 -28.77
C LEU A 399 -2.14 -3.86 -29.89
N LYS A 400 -1.97 -5.12 -30.26
CA LYS A 400 -2.86 -5.79 -31.23
C LYS A 400 -3.59 -6.94 -30.54
N PRO A 401 -4.89 -7.12 -30.84
CA PRO A 401 -5.60 -8.33 -30.45
C PRO A 401 -4.94 -9.57 -31.07
N ILE A 402 -5.04 -10.70 -30.40
CA ILE A 402 -4.59 -12.00 -30.91
C ILE A 402 -5.55 -12.41 -32.03
N ALA A 403 -4.99 -12.86 -33.18
CA ALA A 403 -5.83 -13.31 -34.28
C ALA A 403 -6.61 -14.57 -33.89
N ASP A 404 -7.85 -14.67 -34.39
CA ASP A 404 -8.67 -15.88 -34.19
C ASP A 404 -7.94 -17.08 -34.80
N GLY A 405 -7.74 -18.14 -34.02
CA GLY A 405 -7.01 -19.35 -34.45
C GLY A 405 -5.53 -19.38 -34.13
N ASP A 406 -4.99 -18.39 -33.40
CA ASP A 406 -3.64 -18.45 -32.88
C ASP A 406 -3.58 -19.50 -31.71
N PRO A 407 -2.58 -20.40 -31.67
CA PRO A 407 -2.42 -21.35 -30.55
C PRO A 407 -2.42 -20.71 -29.16
N ASP A 408 -1.98 -19.45 -29.07
CA ASP A 408 -2.04 -18.69 -27.82
C ASP A 408 -3.47 -18.30 -27.40
N SER A 409 -4.45 -18.37 -28.29
CA SER A 409 -5.86 -18.12 -27.97
C SER A 409 -6.48 -19.31 -27.18
N GLU A 410 -5.98 -20.54 -27.39
CA GLU A 410 -6.48 -21.76 -26.74
C GLU A 410 -5.81 -22.04 -25.40
N THR A 411 -4.62 -21.49 -25.12
CA THR A 411 -3.87 -21.75 -23.91
C THR A 411 -4.35 -21.00 -22.68
N ASN A 412 -5.40 -20.17 -22.82
CA ASN A 412 -5.98 -19.42 -21.72
C ASN A 412 -7.49 -19.65 -21.62
N PRO A 413 -7.96 -20.76 -21.00
CA PRO A 413 -9.38 -21.01 -20.80
C PRO A 413 -10.01 -19.89 -19.98
N ALA A 414 -11.24 -19.55 -20.33
CA ALA A 414 -12.06 -18.45 -19.84
C ALA A 414 -12.20 -18.37 -18.32
#